data_bb1169f6336579f38872ed67fb34a837
#
_entry.id   bb1169f6336579f38872ed67fb34a837
#
_cell.length_a   1.000
_cell.length_b   1.000
_cell.length_c   1.000
_cell.angle_alpha   90.00
_cell.angle_beta   90.00
_cell.angle_gamma   90.00
#
_symmetry.space_group_name_H-M   'P 1'
#
loop_
_entity.id
_entity.type
_entity.pdbx_description
1 polymer ?
#
loop_
_entity_poly.entity_id
_entity_poly.type
_entity_poly.pdbx_seq_one_letter_code
_entity_poly.pdbx_strand_id
1 'polypeptide(L)'
;MKTHKLQLACPQCGSSEVFYSCTPNCCYNHVCSDCGTTFEPETTATGGYITGVIPPDPLPESTDPTAECVKCSSNDVYAMEDGGFVCGKCGAKLSLELTEIAPG
;
A
#
# COMPACT_ATOMS: atom_id res chain seq x y z
N MET A 1 -17.61 4.93 4.07
CA MET A 1 -16.50 5.75 3.58
C MET A 1 -15.92 5.14 2.33
N LYS A 2 -15.82 5.91 1.27
CA LYS A 2 -15.21 5.46 0.04
C LYS A 2 -13.69 5.42 0.15
N THR A 3 -13.09 4.45 -0.51
CA THR A 3 -11.64 4.31 -0.56
C THR A 3 -11.18 4.25 -2.01
N HIS A 4 -9.88 4.42 -2.21
CA HIS A 4 -9.25 4.35 -3.52
C HIS A 4 -8.14 3.31 -3.49
N LYS A 5 -7.79 2.80 -4.66
CA LYS A 5 -6.65 1.89 -4.77
C LYS A 5 -5.40 2.59 -4.24
N LEU A 6 -4.57 1.80 -3.55
CA LEU A 6 -3.32 2.30 -3.03
C LEU A 6 -2.41 2.72 -4.18
N GLN A 7 -1.89 3.95 -4.12
CA GLN A 7 -0.95 4.46 -5.11
C GLN A 7 0.33 4.84 -4.40
N LEU A 8 1.44 4.29 -4.84
CA LEU A 8 2.74 4.53 -4.25
C LEU A 8 3.62 5.30 -5.23
N ALA A 9 4.38 6.25 -4.71
CA ALA A 9 5.39 6.97 -5.48
C ALA A 9 6.76 6.44 -5.12
N CYS A 10 7.63 6.26 -6.13
CA CYS A 10 8.98 5.80 -5.90
C CYS A 10 9.72 6.76 -4.95
N PRO A 11 10.34 6.25 -3.88
CA PRO A 11 11.06 7.14 -2.96
C PRO A 11 12.33 7.75 -3.55
N GLN A 12 12.82 7.22 -4.68
CA GLN A 12 14.02 7.73 -5.34
C GLN A 12 13.69 8.77 -6.41
N CYS A 13 12.77 8.45 -7.32
CA CYS A 13 12.50 9.33 -8.47
C CYS A 13 11.13 9.97 -8.45
N GLY A 14 10.27 9.59 -7.52
CA GLY A 14 8.93 10.16 -7.40
C GLY A 14 7.92 9.67 -8.42
N SER A 15 8.30 8.69 -9.27
CA SER A 15 7.40 8.15 -10.28
C SER A 15 6.25 7.38 -9.64
N SER A 16 5.08 7.45 -10.26
CA SER A 16 3.93 6.64 -9.85
C SER A 16 3.87 5.29 -10.57
N GLU A 17 4.83 4.99 -11.44
CA GLU A 17 4.91 3.72 -12.17
C GLU A 17 5.51 2.62 -11.28
N VAL A 18 4.75 2.22 -10.30
CA VAL A 18 5.19 1.26 -9.28
C VAL A 18 4.31 0.03 -9.36
N PHE A 19 4.93 -1.14 -9.36
CA PHE A 19 4.25 -2.43 -9.39
C PHE A 19 4.55 -3.23 -8.14
N TYR A 20 3.57 -4.00 -7.70
CA TYR A 20 3.79 -5.02 -6.69
C TYR A 20 4.45 -6.24 -7.35
N SER A 21 5.58 -6.67 -6.80
CA SER A 21 6.29 -7.85 -7.25
C SER A 21 6.45 -8.81 -6.08
N CYS A 22 5.92 -10.01 -6.24
CA CYS A 22 5.91 -11.04 -5.20
C CYS A 22 7.12 -11.98 -5.29
N THR A 23 8.07 -11.68 -6.15
CA THR A 23 9.21 -12.55 -6.39
C THR A 23 10.50 -11.94 -5.86
N PRO A 24 11.45 -12.77 -5.42
CA PRO A 24 11.34 -14.23 -5.27
C PRO A 24 10.71 -14.68 -3.98
N ASN A 25 10.86 -13.95 -2.86
CA ASN A 25 10.37 -14.38 -1.57
C ASN A 25 9.97 -13.23 -0.66
N CYS A 26 10.02 -12.02 -1.15
CA CYS A 26 9.74 -10.87 -0.33
C CYS A 26 8.26 -10.53 -0.40
N CYS A 27 7.63 -10.50 0.74
CA CYS A 27 6.26 -10.02 0.81
C CYS A 27 6.24 -8.52 0.61
N TYR A 28 5.27 -8.04 -0.19
CA TYR A 28 5.03 -6.59 -0.38
C TYR A 28 6.19 -5.84 -1.01
N ASN A 29 6.99 -6.55 -1.78
CA ASN A 29 8.08 -5.94 -2.53
C ASN A 29 7.53 -5.18 -3.73
N HIS A 30 7.93 -3.92 -3.87
CA HIS A 30 7.48 -3.07 -4.97
C HIS A 30 8.69 -2.61 -5.78
N VAL A 31 8.47 -2.43 -7.07
CA VAL A 31 9.54 -1.98 -7.97
C VAL A 31 9.04 -0.80 -8.79
N CYS A 32 9.90 0.21 -8.93
CA CYS A 32 9.63 1.34 -9.81
C CYS A 32 10.08 0.98 -11.22
N SER A 33 9.18 1.08 -12.20
CA SER A 33 9.52 0.75 -13.59
C SER A 33 10.37 1.82 -14.25
N ASP A 34 10.44 3.03 -13.69
CA ASP A 34 11.23 4.11 -14.27
C ASP A 34 12.68 4.07 -13.86
N CYS A 35 12.97 3.75 -12.60
CA CYS A 35 14.37 3.73 -12.12
C CYS A 35 14.82 2.39 -11.57
N GLY A 36 13.92 1.42 -11.42
CA GLY A 36 14.26 0.08 -10.95
C GLY A 36 14.45 -0.06 -9.44
N THR A 37 14.24 1.01 -8.68
CA THR A 37 14.36 0.93 -7.21
C THR A 37 13.31 -0.02 -6.66
N THR A 38 13.72 -0.89 -5.72
CA THR A 38 12.80 -1.75 -4.99
C THR A 38 12.60 -1.21 -3.58
N PHE A 39 11.38 -1.29 -3.10
CA PHE A 39 11.04 -0.80 -1.77
C PHE A 39 9.85 -1.57 -1.20
N GLU A 40 9.66 -1.46 0.09
CA GLU A 40 8.58 -2.13 0.82
C GLU A 40 7.75 -1.11 1.57
N PRO A 41 6.42 -1.09 1.38
CA PRO A 41 5.56 -0.24 2.19
C PRO A 41 5.31 -0.88 3.55
N GLU A 42 5.41 -0.10 4.59
CA GLU A 42 5.13 -0.53 5.96
C GLU A 42 4.00 0.30 6.52
N THR A 43 3.07 -0.34 7.21
CA THR A 43 1.96 0.35 7.85
C THR A 43 2.16 0.44 9.35
N THR A 44 1.66 1.54 9.93
CA THR A 44 1.66 1.76 11.37
C THR A 44 0.24 2.15 11.78
N ALA A 45 -0.26 1.55 12.85
CA ALA A 45 -1.58 1.91 13.36
C ALA A 45 -1.53 3.31 13.97
N THR A 46 -2.43 4.18 13.52
CA THR A 46 -2.48 5.56 14.01
C THR A 46 -3.48 5.76 15.15
N GLY A 47 -4.18 4.69 15.52
CA GLY A 47 -5.21 4.71 16.55
C GLY A 47 -6.59 4.92 15.94
N GLY A 48 -7.52 4.09 16.39
CA GLY A 48 -8.90 4.16 15.91
C GLY A 48 -9.22 3.20 14.79
N TYR A 49 -10.50 3.00 14.60
CA TYR A 49 -11.05 2.10 13.59
C TYR A 49 -12.18 2.81 12.87
N ILE A 50 -12.36 2.46 11.60
CA ILE A 50 -13.43 2.99 10.77
C ILE A 50 -14.40 1.87 10.46
N THR A 51 -15.69 2.13 10.64
CA THR A 51 -16.74 1.20 10.23
C THR A 51 -17.31 1.64 8.90
N GLY A 52 -17.84 0.69 8.13
CA GLY A 52 -18.45 1.00 6.84
C GLY A 52 -17.45 1.35 5.76
N VAL A 53 -16.26 0.76 5.80
CA VAL A 53 -15.27 0.95 4.74
C VAL A 53 -15.78 0.33 3.46
N ILE A 54 -15.82 1.12 2.39
CA ILE A 54 -16.26 0.66 1.07
C ILE A 54 -15.01 0.42 0.23
N PRO A 55 -14.76 -0.83 -0.21
CA PRO A 55 -13.58 -1.11 -1.05
C PRO A 55 -13.60 -0.29 -2.33
N PRO A 56 -12.42 -0.03 -2.92
CA PRO A 56 -12.37 0.68 -4.20
C PRO A 56 -13.03 -0.12 -5.30
N ASP A 57 -13.60 0.58 -6.26
CA ASP A 57 -14.25 -0.02 -7.41
C ASP A 57 -13.67 0.59 -8.69
N PRO A 58 -12.95 -0.20 -9.52
CA PRO A 58 -12.71 -1.64 -9.38
C PRO A 58 -11.70 -1.97 -8.28
N LEU A 59 -11.73 -3.21 -7.81
CA LEU A 59 -10.77 -3.69 -6.83
C LEU A 59 -9.35 -3.73 -7.42
N PRO A 60 -8.31 -3.60 -6.58
CA PRO A 60 -6.93 -3.71 -7.05
C PRO A 60 -6.64 -5.07 -7.67
N GLU A 61 -5.81 -5.07 -8.70
CA GLU A 61 -5.34 -6.28 -9.35
C GLU A 61 -4.07 -6.80 -8.65
N SER A 62 -3.61 -7.98 -9.08
CA SER A 62 -2.47 -8.64 -8.43
C SER A 62 -1.15 -7.85 -8.55
N THR A 63 -1.03 -7.00 -9.57
CA THR A 63 0.17 -6.17 -9.78
C THR A 63 0.03 -4.75 -9.25
N ASP A 64 -1.14 -4.38 -8.76
CA ASP A 64 -1.35 -3.06 -8.17
C ASP A 64 -0.61 -2.95 -6.83
N PRO A 65 -0.14 -1.76 -6.46
CA PRO A 65 0.51 -1.58 -5.17
C PRO A 65 -0.38 -2.03 -4.01
N THR A 66 0.24 -2.65 -3.02
CA THR A 66 -0.45 -3.13 -1.84
C THR A 66 0.44 -2.97 -0.61
N ALA A 67 -0.15 -3.10 0.57
CA ALA A 67 0.58 -3.07 1.83
C ALA A 67 -0.12 -3.99 2.82
N GLU A 68 0.63 -4.48 3.80
CA GLU A 68 0.09 -5.34 4.83
C GLU A 68 -0.39 -4.51 6.03
N CYS A 69 -1.59 -4.80 6.50
CA CYS A 69 -2.11 -4.18 7.71
C CYS A 69 -1.34 -4.71 8.93
N VAL A 70 -0.78 -3.80 9.72
CA VAL A 70 -0.01 -4.16 10.92
C VAL A 70 -0.88 -4.82 12.00
N LYS A 71 -2.19 -4.61 11.94
CA LYS A 71 -3.12 -5.14 12.95
C LYS A 71 -3.63 -6.55 12.64
N CYS A 72 -3.98 -6.83 11.38
CA CYS A 72 -4.61 -8.10 11.03
C CYS A 72 -3.87 -8.87 9.93
N SER A 73 -2.76 -8.34 9.45
CA SER A 73 -1.93 -8.95 8.40
C SER A 73 -2.63 -9.15 7.06
N SER A 74 -3.74 -8.46 6.85
CA SER A 74 -4.44 -8.45 5.57
C SER A 74 -3.73 -7.50 4.61
N ASN A 75 -3.76 -7.79 3.32
CA ASN A 75 -3.26 -6.88 2.30
C ASN A 75 -4.36 -6.00 1.68
N ASP A 76 -5.49 -5.87 2.33
CA ASP A 76 -6.59 -5.03 1.87
C ASP A 76 -6.46 -3.60 2.40
N VAL A 77 -5.30 -2.98 2.17
CA VAL A 77 -5.04 -1.61 2.60
C VAL A 77 -5.36 -0.66 1.46
N TYR A 78 -6.19 0.34 1.74
CA TYR A 78 -6.66 1.28 0.74
C TYR A 78 -6.42 2.71 1.18
N ALA A 79 -6.38 3.63 0.22
CA ALA A 79 -6.25 5.05 0.49
C ALA A 79 -7.61 5.67 0.79
N MET A 80 -7.65 6.54 1.79
CA MET A 80 -8.85 7.32 2.12
C MET A 80 -8.84 8.64 1.37
N GLU A 81 -10.03 9.22 1.18
CA GLU A 81 -10.17 10.50 0.47
C GLU A 81 -9.46 11.65 1.18
N ASP A 82 -9.32 11.58 2.50
CA ASP A 82 -8.66 12.63 3.28
C ASP A 82 -7.14 12.47 3.38
N GLY A 83 -6.57 11.52 2.65
CA GLY A 83 -5.13 11.34 2.57
C GLY A 83 -4.55 10.28 3.48
N GLY A 84 -5.35 9.68 4.33
CA GLY A 84 -4.90 8.57 5.18
C GLY A 84 -5.08 7.22 4.53
N PHE A 85 -4.80 6.16 5.30
CA PHE A 85 -4.95 4.78 4.85
C PHE A 85 -5.79 4.00 5.84
N VAL A 86 -6.45 2.96 5.35
CA VAL A 86 -7.34 2.13 6.18
C VAL A 86 -7.27 0.69 5.70
N CYS A 87 -7.36 -0.23 6.65
CA CYS A 87 -7.52 -1.64 6.29
C CYS A 87 -9.00 -1.92 5.99
N GLY A 88 -9.25 -2.44 4.79
CA GLY A 88 -10.61 -2.79 4.37
C GLY A 88 -11.18 -3.99 5.09
N LYS A 89 -10.33 -4.76 5.79
CA LYS A 89 -10.76 -5.95 6.49
C LYS A 89 -11.09 -5.69 7.96
N CYS A 90 -10.19 -5.04 8.70
CA CYS A 90 -10.41 -4.77 10.12
C CYS A 90 -10.80 -3.33 10.44
N GLY A 91 -10.67 -2.44 9.47
CA GLY A 91 -11.03 -1.03 9.65
C GLY A 91 -10.00 -0.18 10.36
N ALA A 92 -8.83 -0.73 10.68
CA ALA A 92 -7.81 0.02 11.40
C ALA A 92 -7.29 1.18 10.56
N LYS A 93 -7.19 2.35 11.19
CA LYS A 93 -6.57 3.52 10.55
C LYS A 93 -5.06 3.36 10.56
N LEU A 94 -4.44 3.62 9.43
CA LEU A 94 -3.02 3.33 9.22
C LEU A 94 -2.29 4.54 8.64
N SER A 95 -1.00 4.64 8.93
CA SER A 95 -0.07 5.46 8.17
C SER A 95 0.84 4.55 7.35
N LEU A 96 1.45 5.08 6.31
CA LEU A 96 2.25 4.31 5.38
C LEU A 96 3.61 4.95 5.21
N GLU A 97 4.66 4.14 5.31
CA GLU A 97 6.03 4.54 5.04
C GLU A 97 6.63 3.58 4.02
N LEU A 98 7.52 4.11 3.18
CA LEU A 98 8.20 3.33 2.17
C LEU A 98 9.66 3.15 2.59
N THR A 99 10.08 1.89 2.70
CA THR A 99 11.45 1.53 3.06
C THR A 99 12.16 1.02 1.81
N GLU A 100 13.22 1.71 1.39
CA GLU A 100 14.01 1.30 0.24
C GLU A 100 14.76 0.01 0.55
N ILE A 101 14.62 -0.99 -0.33
CA ILE A 101 15.30 -2.28 -0.18
C ILE A 101 16.57 -2.28 -1.01
N ALA A 102 16.49 -1.87 -2.28
CA ALA A 102 17.64 -1.82 -3.17
C ALA A 102 17.46 -0.71 -4.19
N PRO A 103 18.52 0.08 -4.46
CA PRO A 103 18.46 1.09 -5.52
C PRO A 103 18.44 0.43 -6.90
N GLY A 104 17.84 1.14 -7.83
CA GLY A 104 17.78 0.69 -9.20
C GLY A 104 19.08 0.86 -9.96
#